data_c97d10b8e42a958185a1503df11b80a5
#
_entry.id   c97d10b8e42a958185a1503df11b80a5
#
_cell.length_a   1.000
_cell.length_b   1.000
_cell.length_c   1.000
_cell.angle_alpha   90.00
_cell.angle_beta   90.00
_cell.angle_gamma   90.00
#
_symmetry.space_group_name_H-M   'P 1'
#
loop_
_entity.id
_entity.type
_entity.pdbx_description
1 polymer ?
#
loop_
_entity_poly.entity_id
_entity_poly.type
_entity_poly.pdbx_seq_one_letter_code
_entity_poly.pdbx_strand_id
1 'polypeptide(L)'
;MPEDAPRSDGTRDTSTRDSLAARRGLDAPVYAPAEDSGLLAEAAVEHARGATLEVGTGSGWVAERVRTESDATRVIGSDVNPHAARRARDRGVEAVRADLLGPFRDGALDTVLFNPPYLPTDPDNEWDDWQEAALSGGESGRDLIEPFLDDLPRALAPDGVALLLVSSLTGFADVVEYAVDAGFRAETVAEESYPFETLSILALRHRE
;
A
#
# COMPACT_ATOMS: atom_id res chain seq x y z
N MET A 1 5.42 63.00 12.35
CA MET A 1 4.99 62.20 11.19
C MET A 1 6.10 61.22 10.89
N PRO A 2 6.03 59.93 11.36
CA PRO A 2 6.92 58.89 10.82
C PRO A 2 6.20 58.14 9.68
N GLU A 3 6.93 57.96 8.61
CA GLU A 3 6.56 57.27 7.40
C GLU A 3 6.30 55.76 7.62
N ASP A 4 5.24 55.34 7.02
CA ASP A 4 4.74 53.95 7.02
C ASP A 4 5.61 53.14 6.02
N ALA A 5 6.38 52.18 6.53
CA ALA A 5 7.12 51.22 5.70
C ALA A 5 6.17 50.10 5.24
N PRO A 6 6.16 49.71 3.96
CA PRO A 6 5.31 48.65 3.46
C PRO A 6 5.79 47.30 4.02
N ARG A 7 4.87 46.54 4.62
CA ARG A 7 5.07 45.13 5.00
C ARG A 7 5.27 44.31 3.76
N SER A 8 6.40 43.66 3.64
CA SER A 8 6.65 42.65 2.61
C SER A 8 5.67 41.46 2.81
N ASP A 9 4.70 41.39 1.93
CA ASP A 9 3.82 40.24 1.75
C ASP A 9 4.68 39.10 1.22
N GLY A 10 4.91 38.13 2.11
CA GLY A 10 5.60 36.88 1.78
C GLY A 10 4.70 35.96 0.99
N THR A 11 4.48 36.24 -0.26
CA THR A 11 3.93 35.29 -1.24
C THR A 11 4.91 34.12 -1.34
N ARG A 12 4.68 33.06 -0.55
CA ARG A 12 5.39 31.80 -0.71
C ARG A 12 5.15 31.32 -2.13
N ASP A 13 6.23 31.00 -2.82
CA ASP A 13 6.22 30.48 -4.18
C ASP A 13 5.58 29.09 -4.21
N THR A 14 4.26 29.05 -4.31
CA THR A 14 3.46 27.84 -4.46
C THR A 14 3.65 27.22 -5.84
N SER A 15 4.03 28.02 -6.85
CA SER A 15 4.12 27.57 -8.24
C SER A 15 5.17 26.49 -8.49
N THR A 16 6.27 26.49 -7.74
CA THR A 16 7.36 25.52 -7.89
C THR A 16 7.00 24.17 -7.22
N ARG A 17 6.26 24.20 -6.10
CA ARG A 17 5.76 23.00 -5.42
C ARG A 17 4.67 22.31 -6.24
N ASP A 18 3.68 23.07 -6.72
CA ASP A 18 2.60 22.56 -7.57
C ASP A 18 3.14 21.91 -8.86
N SER A 19 4.19 22.52 -9.46
CA SER A 19 4.82 21.95 -10.66
C SER A 19 5.61 20.67 -10.40
N LEU A 20 6.16 20.46 -9.20
CA LEU A 20 6.85 19.23 -8.81
C LEU A 20 5.85 18.13 -8.45
N ALA A 21 4.75 18.48 -7.79
CA ALA A 21 3.64 17.59 -7.50
C ALA A 21 3.01 17.05 -8.80
N ALA A 22 2.70 17.96 -9.75
CA ALA A 22 2.16 17.61 -11.06
C ALA A 22 3.09 16.69 -11.86
N ARG A 23 4.41 16.92 -11.82
CA ARG A 23 5.41 16.08 -12.52
C ARG A 23 5.51 14.66 -11.93
N ARG A 24 5.17 14.49 -10.67
CA ARG A 24 5.16 13.19 -9.98
C ARG A 24 3.78 12.53 -9.98
N GLY A 25 2.78 13.10 -10.67
CA GLY A 25 1.41 12.58 -10.70
C GLY A 25 0.66 12.75 -9.38
N LEU A 26 1.15 13.62 -8.48
CA LEU A 26 0.59 13.84 -7.15
C LEU A 26 -0.69 14.71 -7.16
N ASP A 27 -1.12 15.24 -8.30
CA ASP A 27 -2.38 15.99 -8.44
C ASP A 27 -3.61 15.08 -8.68
N ALA A 28 -3.41 13.76 -8.80
CA ALA A 28 -4.51 12.83 -9.02
C ALA A 28 -5.01 12.27 -7.68
N PRO A 29 -6.33 12.13 -7.45
CA PRO A 29 -6.88 11.64 -6.18
C PRO A 29 -6.57 10.15 -5.89
N VAL A 30 -5.76 9.52 -6.74
CA VAL A 30 -5.34 8.11 -6.62
C VAL A 30 -3.90 7.99 -7.10
N TYR A 31 -3.05 7.35 -6.31
CA TYR A 31 -1.65 7.05 -6.63
C TYR A 31 -1.54 6.28 -7.95
N ALA A 32 -0.58 6.66 -8.78
CA ALA A 32 -0.30 5.95 -10.03
C ALA A 32 0.66 4.77 -9.74
N PRO A 33 0.50 3.61 -10.43
CA PRO A 33 1.43 2.49 -10.29
C PRO A 33 2.87 2.92 -10.53
N ALA A 34 3.77 2.50 -9.66
CA ALA A 34 5.20 2.76 -9.73
C ALA A 34 5.99 1.43 -9.64
N GLU A 35 7.28 1.49 -9.40
CA GLU A 35 8.16 0.32 -9.34
C GLU A 35 7.74 -0.67 -8.24
N ASP A 36 7.31 -0.19 -7.08
CA ASP A 36 6.74 -0.97 -5.98
C ASP A 36 5.54 -1.81 -6.41
N SER A 37 4.59 -1.18 -7.13
CA SER A 37 3.43 -1.88 -7.69
C SER A 37 3.85 -2.94 -8.71
N GLY A 38 4.90 -2.67 -9.49
CA GLY A 38 5.48 -3.61 -10.46
C GLY A 38 6.00 -4.87 -9.77
N LEU A 39 6.84 -4.71 -8.76
CA LEU A 39 7.44 -5.80 -7.99
C LEU A 39 6.37 -6.68 -7.32
N LEU A 40 5.36 -6.04 -6.68
CA LEU A 40 4.25 -6.78 -6.07
C LEU A 40 3.43 -7.55 -7.11
N ALA A 41 3.15 -6.93 -8.27
CA ALA A 41 2.34 -7.58 -9.31
C ALA A 41 3.04 -8.80 -9.90
N GLU A 42 4.36 -8.76 -10.13
CA GLU A 42 5.14 -9.90 -10.61
C GLU A 42 5.09 -11.07 -9.63
N ALA A 43 5.40 -10.82 -8.36
CA ALA A 43 5.30 -11.83 -7.33
C ALA A 43 3.86 -12.36 -7.17
N ALA A 44 2.86 -11.49 -7.27
CA ALA A 44 1.46 -11.87 -7.15
C ALA A 44 0.99 -12.77 -8.30
N VAL A 45 1.43 -12.54 -9.53
CA VAL A 45 1.10 -13.41 -10.69
C VAL A 45 1.60 -14.83 -10.46
N GLU A 46 2.75 -15.01 -9.83
CA GLU A 46 3.33 -16.34 -9.56
C GLU A 46 2.66 -17.07 -8.38
N HIS A 47 2.21 -16.31 -7.39
CA HIS A 47 1.76 -16.87 -6.11
C HIS A 47 0.26 -16.82 -5.87
N ALA A 48 -0.48 -15.91 -6.53
CA ALA A 48 -1.91 -15.73 -6.28
C ALA A 48 -2.73 -16.90 -6.80
N ARG A 49 -3.65 -17.35 -5.94
CA ARG A 49 -4.59 -18.43 -6.24
C ARG A 49 -5.87 -18.25 -5.44
N GLY A 50 -6.94 -18.93 -5.87
CA GLY A 50 -8.20 -18.91 -5.14
C GLY A 50 -8.83 -17.52 -5.03
N ALA A 51 -9.44 -17.26 -3.89
CA ALA A 51 -10.01 -15.96 -3.54
C ALA A 51 -8.89 -15.00 -3.12
N THR A 52 -8.58 -14.05 -3.98
CA THR A 52 -7.48 -13.09 -3.81
C THR A 52 -8.00 -11.70 -3.48
N LEU A 53 -7.45 -11.08 -2.45
CA LEU A 53 -7.71 -9.69 -2.06
C LEU A 53 -6.45 -8.84 -2.24
N GLU A 54 -6.58 -7.70 -2.92
CA GLU A 54 -5.60 -6.61 -2.86
C GLU A 54 -6.10 -5.53 -1.89
N VAL A 55 -5.36 -5.32 -0.80
CA VAL A 55 -5.60 -4.27 0.19
C VAL A 55 -4.92 -2.99 -0.28
N GLY A 56 -5.61 -1.85 -0.21
CA GLY A 56 -5.09 -0.58 -0.73
C GLY A 56 -4.94 -0.61 -2.26
N THR A 57 -5.95 -1.09 -2.98
CA THR A 57 -5.85 -1.38 -4.43
C THR A 57 -5.56 -0.17 -5.32
N GLY A 58 -5.71 1.04 -4.79
CA GLY A 58 -5.42 2.27 -5.51
C GLY A 58 -6.10 2.35 -6.87
N SER A 59 -5.30 2.33 -7.93
CA SER A 59 -5.82 2.36 -9.30
C SER A 59 -6.43 1.03 -9.78
N GLY A 60 -6.26 -0.07 -9.03
CA GLY A 60 -6.66 -1.42 -9.42
C GLY A 60 -5.73 -2.10 -10.43
N TRP A 61 -4.54 -1.54 -10.66
CA TRP A 61 -3.62 -2.05 -11.68
C TRP A 61 -3.02 -3.41 -11.31
N VAL A 62 -2.61 -3.63 -10.06
CA VAL A 62 -2.10 -4.92 -9.59
C VAL A 62 -3.22 -5.97 -9.61
N ALA A 63 -4.40 -5.65 -9.07
CA ALA A 63 -5.55 -6.56 -9.09
C ALA A 63 -5.96 -6.94 -10.52
N GLU A 64 -5.93 -6.00 -11.48
CA GLU A 64 -6.21 -6.29 -12.90
C GLU A 64 -5.20 -7.29 -13.47
N ARG A 65 -3.90 -7.10 -13.23
CA ARG A 65 -2.86 -8.03 -13.69
C ARG A 65 -3.04 -9.42 -13.09
N VAL A 66 -3.22 -9.49 -11.77
CA VAL A 66 -3.44 -10.76 -11.08
C VAL A 66 -4.68 -11.48 -11.62
N ARG A 67 -5.79 -10.75 -11.84
CA ARG A 67 -7.01 -11.32 -12.42
C ARG A 67 -6.82 -11.92 -13.82
N THR A 68 -5.90 -11.37 -14.60
CA THR A 68 -5.71 -11.77 -16.01
C THR A 68 -4.56 -12.73 -16.22
N GLU A 69 -3.58 -12.76 -15.31
CA GLU A 69 -2.29 -13.43 -15.53
C GLU A 69 -1.98 -14.52 -14.49
N SER A 70 -2.79 -14.66 -13.40
CA SER A 70 -2.55 -15.65 -12.35
C SER A 70 -3.60 -16.76 -12.28
N ASP A 71 -3.41 -17.72 -11.37
CA ASP A 71 -4.35 -18.80 -11.06
C ASP A 71 -5.45 -18.40 -10.04
N ALA A 72 -5.61 -17.10 -9.77
CA ALA A 72 -6.66 -16.61 -8.91
C ALA A 72 -8.05 -16.85 -9.53
N THR A 73 -8.95 -17.45 -8.77
CA THR A 73 -10.32 -17.73 -9.25
C THR A 73 -11.25 -16.52 -9.09
N ARG A 74 -10.92 -15.61 -8.19
CA ARG A 74 -11.59 -14.35 -7.96
C ARG A 74 -10.61 -13.32 -7.41
N VAL A 75 -10.62 -12.11 -7.93
CA VAL A 75 -9.80 -11.01 -7.43
C VAL A 75 -10.68 -9.85 -7.01
N ILE A 76 -10.47 -9.39 -5.78
CA ILE A 76 -11.17 -8.26 -5.18
C ILE A 76 -10.11 -7.21 -4.80
N GLY A 77 -10.35 -5.94 -5.15
CA GLY A 77 -9.60 -4.81 -4.63
C GLY A 77 -10.35 -4.18 -3.45
N SER A 78 -9.66 -3.79 -2.41
CA SER A 78 -10.22 -2.95 -1.35
C SER A 78 -9.41 -1.68 -1.16
N ASP A 79 -10.09 -0.60 -0.79
CA ASP A 79 -9.43 0.67 -0.50
C ASP A 79 -10.32 1.51 0.42
N VAL A 80 -9.72 2.25 1.35
CA VAL A 80 -10.44 3.21 2.20
C VAL A 80 -10.88 4.43 1.40
N ASN A 81 -10.11 4.79 0.36
CA ASN A 81 -10.40 5.88 -0.56
C ASN A 81 -11.51 5.48 -1.56
N PRO A 82 -12.68 6.14 -1.54
CA PRO A 82 -13.78 5.81 -2.45
C PRO A 82 -13.45 6.09 -3.93
N HIS A 83 -12.51 6.99 -4.22
CA HIS A 83 -12.07 7.28 -5.58
C HIS A 83 -11.22 6.13 -6.14
N ALA A 84 -10.35 5.54 -5.32
CA ALA A 84 -9.57 4.36 -5.66
C ALA A 84 -10.48 3.16 -5.97
N ALA A 85 -11.42 2.83 -5.07
CA ALA A 85 -12.37 1.75 -5.30
C ALA A 85 -13.21 1.95 -6.58
N ARG A 86 -13.56 3.19 -6.94
CA ARG A 86 -14.24 3.49 -8.21
C ARG A 86 -13.32 3.24 -9.40
N ARG A 87 -12.07 3.73 -9.34
CA ARG A 87 -11.10 3.60 -10.42
C ARG A 87 -10.75 2.14 -10.70
N ALA A 88 -10.64 1.31 -9.65
CA ALA A 88 -10.44 -0.13 -9.79
C ALA A 88 -11.64 -0.80 -10.53
N ARG A 89 -12.88 -0.40 -10.22
CA ARG A 89 -14.08 -0.88 -10.94
C ARG A 89 -14.07 -0.49 -12.41
N ASP A 90 -13.62 0.72 -12.74
CA ASP A 90 -13.51 1.18 -14.13
C ASP A 90 -12.49 0.34 -14.94
N ARG A 91 -11.55 -0.35 -14.26
CA ARG A 91 -10.64 -1.36 -14.84
C ARG A 91 -11.25 -2.77 -14.91
N GLY A 92 -12.48 -2.95 -14.46
CA GLY A 92 -13.14 -4.25 -14.43
C GLY A 92 -12.73 -5.14 -13.24
N VAL A 93 -12.14 -4.57 -12.19
CA VAL A 93 -11.86 -5.25 -10.93
C VAL A 93 -13.07 -5.17 -10.01
N GLU A 94 -13.46 -6.28 -9.37
CA GLU A 94 -14.39 -6.19 -8.24
C GLU A 94 -13.74 -5.37 -7.13
N ALA A 95 -14.31 -4.24 -6.74
CA ALA A 95 -13.72 -3.41 -5.72
C ALA A 95 -14.74 -2.95 -4.67
N VAL A 96 -14.30 -2.91 -3.43
CA VAL A 96 -15.09 -2.48 -2.27
C VAL A 96 -14.38 -1.38 -1.51
N ARG A 97 -15.15 -0.51 -0.86
CA ARG A 97 -14.59 0.42 0.12
C ARG A 97 -14.47 -0.32 1.45
N ALA A 98 -13.25 -0.47 1.93
CA ALA A 98 -12.95 -1.19 3.17
C ALA A 98 -11.67 -0.64 3.81
N ASP A 99 -11.60 -0.76 5.12
CA ASP A 99 -10.41 -0.49 5.90
C ASP A 99 -9.74 -1.83 6.25
N LEU A 100 -8.52 -2.02 5.74
CA LEU A 100 -7.73 -3.24 5.86
C LEU A 100 -8.58 -4.53 5.68
N LEU A 101 -8.43 -5.49 6.60
CA LEU A 101 -9.07 -6.80 6.53
C LEU A 101 -10.39 -6.90 7.33
N GLY A 102 -10.75 -5.87 8.11
CA GLY A 102 -11.88 -5.89 9.02
C GLY A 102 -13.21 -6.40 8.43
N PRO A 103 -13.65 -6.01 7.22
CA PRO A 103 -14.90 -6.46 6.63
C PRO A 103 -14.89 -7.90 6.09
N PHE A 104 -13.75 -8.55 5.99
CA PHE A 104 -13.63 -9.89 5.41
C PHE A 104 -13.84 -10.97 6.46
N ARG A 105 -14.46 -12.08 6.06
CA ARG A 105 -14.76 -13.21 6.96
C ARG A 105 -13.51 -14.01 7.28
N ASP A 106 -13.55 -14.71 8.40
CA ASP A 106 -12.50 -15.62 8.82
C ASP A 106 -12.24 -16.69 7.76
N GLY A 107 -10.95 -16.91 7.44
CA GLY A 107 -10.48 -17.92 6.51
C GLY A 107 -11.02 -17.78 5.07
N ALA A 108 -11.50 -16.61 4.68
CA ALA A 108 -12.13 -16.41 3.38
C ALA A 108 -11.16 -16.12 2.23
N LEU A 109 -9.89 -15.85 2.54
CA LEU A 109 -8.92 -15.36 1.56
C LEU A 109 -7.80 -16.39 1.38
N ASP A 110 -7.65 -16.92 0.17
CA ASP A 110 -6.57 -17.82 -0.19
C ASP A 110 -5.28 -17.03 -0.48
N THR A 111 -5.40 -15.81 -0.98
CA THR A 111 -4.27 -14.90 -1.20
C THR A 111 -4.63 -13.48 -0.77
N VAL A 112 -3.71 -12.83 -0.10
CA VAL A 112 -3.80 -11.40 0.25
C VAL A 112 -2.58 -10.67 -0.28
N LEU A 113 -2.79 -9.53 -0.94
CA LEU A 113 -1.74 -8.67 -1.47
C LEU A 113 -1.81 -7.34 -0.75
N PHE A 114 -0.68 -6.82 -0.31
CA PHE A 114 -0.64 -5.51 0.32
C PHE A 114 0.66 -4.75 -0.02
N ASN A 115 0.49 -3.62 -0.67
CA ASN A 115 1.51 -2.58 -0.80
C ASN A 115 1.10 -1.42 0.13
N PRO A 116 1.54 -1.42 1.38
CA PRO A 116 1.17 -0.37 2.33
C PRO A 116 1.80 0.96 1.98
N PRO A 117 1.24 2.10 2.41
CA PRO A 117 2.00 3.32 2.60
C PRO A 117 3.14 3.05 3.59
N TYR A 118 4.37 3.34 3.19
CA TYR A 118 5.56 2.97 3.97
C TYR A 118 6.53 4.12 4.19
N LEU A 119 6.27 5.31 3.63
CA LEU A 119 7.15 6.44 3.85
C LEU A 119 6.99 6.98 5.28
N PRO A 120 8.08 7.06 6.07
CA PRO A 120 8.03 7.73 7.35
C PRO A 120 7.62 9.20 7.16
N THR A 121 6.66 9.65 7.94
CA THR A 121 6.13 11.01 7.87
C THR A 121 6.35 11.77 9.15
N ASP A 122 6.59 13.07 9.03
CA ASP A 122 6.65 13.98 10.16
C ASP A 122 5.22 14.45 10.49
N PRO A 123 4.69 14.12 11.70
CA PRO A 123 3.32 14.51 12.09
C PRO A 123 3.04 16.02 11.99
N ASP A 124 4.08 16.86 12.06
CA ASP A 124 3.94 18.32 11.95
C ASP A 124 3.75 18.81 10.50
N ASN A 125 3.90 17.93 9.52
CA ASN A 125 3.82 18.23 8.09
C ASN A 125 2.73 17.43 7.36
N GLU A 126 1.87 16.71 8.05
CA GLU A 126 0.78 15.93 7.42
C GLU A 126 -0.23 16.86 6.70
N TRP A 127 -0.54 16.51 5.47
CA TRP A 127 -1.56 17.18 4.66
C TRP A 127 -2.83 16.34 4.70
N ASP A 128 -3.95 16.99 4.88
CA ASP A 128 -5.26 16.33 5.05
C ASP A 128 -5.86 15.92 3.68
N ASP A 129 -5.09 15.13 2.88
CA ASP A 129 -5.58 14.63 1.59
C ASP A 129 -5.31 13.12 1.37
N TRP A 130 -6.05 12.55 0.38
CA TRP A 130 -5.97 11.12 0.04
C TRP A 130 -4.62 10.68 -0.53
N GLN A 131 -3.81 11.58 -1.02
CA GLN A 131 -2.49 11.27 -1.60
C GLN A 131 -1.45 11.08 -0.52
N GLU A 132 -1.49 11.93 0.51
CA GLU A 132 -0.63 11.76 1.66
C GLU A 132 -0.97 10.49 2.41
N ALA A 133 -2.26 10.22 2.63
CA ALA A 133 -2.73 8.96 3.21
C ALA A 133 -2.26 7.72 2.41
N ALA A 134 -2.04 7.84 1.10
CA ALA A 134 -1.53 6.76 0.25
C ALA A 134 -0.01 6.57 0.32
N LEU A 135 0.73 7.49 0.95
CA LEU A 135 2.19 7.47 1.06
C LEU A 135 2.66 7.39 2.52
N SER A 136 1.87 7.97 3.45
CA SER A 136 2.21 8.08 4.86
C SER A 136 2.06 6.74 5.58
N GLY A 137 3.17 6.19 6.02
CA GLY A 137 3.22 5.03 6.92
C GLY A 137 3.33 5.41 8.39
N GLY A 138 3.10 6.69 8.74
CA GLY A 138 3.30 7.22 10.09
C GLY A 138 4.77 7.43 10.45
N GLU A 139 5.07 7.68 11.72
CA GLU A 139 6.42 7.99 12.21
C GLU A 139 7.42 6.87 11.89
N SER A 140 7.01 5.61 12.01
CA SER A 140 7.85 4.43 11.76
C SER A 140 7.72 3.85 10.36
N GLY A 141 6.78 4.31 9.54
CA GLY A 141 6.41 3.69 8.27
C GLY A 141 5.59 2.40 8.43
N ARG A 142 5.13 2.05 9.65
CA ARG A 142 4.48 0.77 9.96
C ARG A 142 3.04 0.90 10.47
N ASP A 143 2.47 2.10 10.53
CA ASP A 143 1.16 2.34 11.14
C ASP A 143 0.02 1.55 10.52
N LEU A 144 0.17 1.12 9.24
CA LEU A 144 -0.79 0.23 8.59
C LEU A 144 -0.31 -1.23 8.48
N ILE A 145 0.99 -1.47 8.56
CA ILE A 145 1.56 -2.82 8.50
C ILE A 145 1.20 -3.62 9.75
N GLU A 146 1.37 -3.03 10.93
CA GLU A 146 1.11 -3.70 12.21
C GLU A 146 -0.37 -4.10 12.37
N PRO A 147 -1.37 -3.20 12.20
CA PRO A 147 -2.79 -3.59 12.26
C PRO A 147 -3.20 -4.60 11.16
N PHE A 148 -2.57 -4.53 9.99
CA PHE A 148 -2.77 -5.54 8.94
C PHE A 148 -2.30 -6.92 9.41
N LEU A 149 -1.10 -7.01 10.00
CA LEU A 149 -0.52 -8.27 10.51
C LEU A 149 -1.32 -8.81 11.71
N ASP A 150 -1.90 -7.96 12.54
CA ASP A 150 -2.76 -8.36 13.66
C ASP A 150 -4.04 -9.07 13.20
N ASP A 151 -4.66 -8.59 12.12
CA ASP A 151 -5.93 -9.13 11.60
C ASP A 151 -5.75 -10.23 10.54
N LEU A 152 -4.56 -10.34 9.94
CA LEU A 152 -4.25 -11.31 8.89
C LEU A 152 -4.47 -12.76 9.31
N PRO A 153 -4.12 -13.23 10.53
CA PRO A 153 -4.31 -14.61 10.95
C PRO A 153 -5.77 -15.06 10.89
N ARG A 154 -6.69 -14.12 11.11
CA ARG A 154 -8.13 -14.38 11.06
C ARG A 154 -8.64 -14.51 9.62
N ALA A 155 -8.25 -13.58 8.75
CA ALA A 155 -8.82 -13.44 7.41
C ALA A 155 -8.24 -14.43 6.40
N LEU A 156 -6.96 -14.82 6.57
CA LEU A 156 -6.24 -15.74 5.69
C LEU A 156 -6.70 -17.17 5.91
N ALA A 157 -6.94 -17.90 4.83
CA ALA A 157 -7.21 -19.34 4.87
C ALA A 157 -6.00 -20.11 5.44
N PRO A 158 -6.20 -21.31 6.05
CA PRO A 158 -5.11 -22.08 6.66
C PRO A 158 -3.92 -22.34 5.72
N ASP A 159 -4.19 -22.62 4.45
CA ASP A 159 -3.16 -22.86 3.42
C ASP A 159 -2.89 -21.61 2.56
N GLY A 160 -3.39 -20.45 3.00
CA GLY A 160 -3.29 -19.18 2.28
C GLY A 160 -1.89 -18.59 2.34
N VAL A 161 -1.68 -17.57 1.49
CA VAL A 161 -0.47 -16.76 1.46
C VAL A 161 -0.80 -15.28 1.42
N ALA A 162 -0.09 -14.49 2.23
CA ALA A 162 -0.11 -13.04 2.04
C ALA A 162 1.23 -12.57 1.44
N LEU A 163 1.17 -11.70 0.44
CA LEU A 163 2.32 -11.02 -0.13
C LEU A 163 2.31 -9.57 0.36
N LEU A 164 3.29 -9.25 1.19
CA LEU A 164 3.47 -7.94 1.78
C LEU A 164 4.70 -7.27 1.19
N LEU A 165 4.53 -6.10 0.57
CA LEU A 165 5.66 -5.27 0.19
C LEU A 165 6.21 -4.56 1.42
N VAL A 166 7.53 -4.61 1.58
CA VAL A 166 8.26 -3.97 2.67
C VAL A 166 9.44 -3.19 2.11
N SER A 167 9.52 -1.91 2.44
CA SER A 167 10.70 -1.08 2.16
C SER A 167 11.72 -1.20 3.29
N SER A 168 13.00 -1.12 2.97
CA SER A 168 14.07 -1.03 3.97
C SER A 168 13.94 0.21 4.88
N LEU A 169 13.18 1.22 4.45
CA LEU A 169 12.91 2.43 5.23
C LEU A 169 11.99 2.18 6.44
N THR A 170 11.21 1.10 6.43
CA THR A 170 10.28 0.73 7.52
C THR A 170 10.89 -0.17 8.59
N GLY A 171 12.19 -0.49 8.49
CA GLY A 171 12.82 -1.47 9.38
C GLY A 171 12.41 -2.90 9.03
N PHE A 172 12.96 -3.43 7.93
CA PHE A 172 12.63 -4.77 7.40
C PHE A 172 12.66 -5.87 8.48
N ALA A 173 13.69 -5.86 9.36
CA ALA A 173 13.82 -6.86 10.41
C ALA A 173 12.67 -6.78 11.43
N ASP A 174 12.22 -5.56 11.78
CA ASP A 174 11.14 -5.34 12.72
C ASP A 174 9.80 -5.85 12.16
N VAL A 175 9.56 -5.64 10.84
CA VAL A 175 8.36 -6.17 10.16
C VAL A 175 8.37 -7.71 10.13
N VAL A 176 9.54 -8.33 9.86
CA VAL A 176 9.67 -9.79 9.88
C VAL A 176 9.44 -10.34 11.29
N GLU A 177 10.02 -9.70 12.32
CA GLU A 177 9.81 -10.10 13.72
C GLU A 177 8.33 -10.01 14.10
N TYR A 178 7.67 -8.90 13.77
CA TYR A 178 6.24 -8.71 14.02
C TYR A 178 5.37 -9.78 13.32
N ALA A 179 5.66 -10.09 12.05
CA ALA A 179 4.95 -11.14 11.33
C ALA A 179 5.13 -12.53 11.97
N VAL A 180 6.34 -12.82 12.47
CA VAL A 180 6.64 -14.06 13.19
C VAL A 180 5.86 -14.15 14.50
N ASP A 181 5.78 -13.05 15.26
CA ASP A 181 5.02 -12.96 16.52
C ASP A 181 3.51 -13.06 16.26
N ALA A 182 3.02 -12.56 15.12
CA ALA A 182 1.64 -12.72 14.67
C ALA A 182 1.32 -14.14 14.18
N GLY A 183 2.29 -15.08 14.20
CA GLY A 183 2.07 -16.50 13.89
C GLY A 183 2.40 -16.91 12.45
N PHE A 184 3.14 -16.09 11.71
CA PHE A 184 3.54 -16.39 10.34
C PHE A 184 4.99 -16.88 10.21
N ARG A 185 5.23 -17.70 9.19
CA ARG A 185 6.54 -17.85 8.58
C ARG A 185 6.66 -16.80 7.47
N ALA A 186 7.71 -16.01 7.49
CA ALA A 186 8.02 -14.99 6.48
C ALA A 186 9.17 -15.49 5.59
N GLU A 187 9.01 -15.37 4.28
CA GLU A 187 10.01 -15.70 3.26
C GLU A 187 10.08 -14.56 2.24
N THR A 188 11.28 -14.07 1.93
CA THR A 188 11.45 -13.10 0.84
C THR A 188 11.37 -13.83 -0.50
N VAL A 189 10.38 -13.48 -1.32
CA VAL A 189 10.15 -14.12 -2.64
C VAL A 189 10.57 -13.24 -3.81
N ALA A 190 10.69 -11.93 -3.60
CA ALA A 190 11.23 -11.00 -4.57
C ALA A 190 11.92 -9.83 -3.86
N GLU A 191 12.94 -9.26 -4.48
CA GLU A 191 13.67 -8.10 -3.96
C GLU A 191 14.21 -7.26 -5.10
N GLU A 192 14.13 -5.94 -4.96
CA GLU A 192 14.72 -4.98 -5.88
C GLU A 192 15.36 -3.82 -5.11
N SER A 193 16.62 -3.50 -5.46
CA SER A 193 17.40 -2.46 -4.79
C SER A 193 17.48 -1.20 -5.63
N TYR A 194 17.18 -0.09 -4.99
CA TYR A 194 17.27 1.27 -5.52
C TYR A 194 18.36 2.07 -4.79
N PRO A 195 18.78 3.25 -5.28
CA PRO A 195 19.88 4.01 -4.66
C PRO A 195 19.67 4.38 -3.18
N PHE A 196 18.42 4.46 -2.70
CA PHE A 196 18.08 4.91 -1.35
C PHE A 196 17.23 3.93 -0.56
N GLU A 197 16.74 2.87 -1.20
CA GLU A 197 15.91 1.85 -0.55
C GLU A 197 16.03 0.50 -1.24
N THR A 198 15.67 -0.54 -0.51
CA THR A 198 15.43 -1.88 -1.06
C THR A 198 13.98 -2.24 -0.79
N LEU A 199 13.27 -2.66 -1.84
CA LEU A 199 11.91 -3.17 -1.76
C LEU A 199 11.95 -4.69 -1.76
N SER A 200 11.23 -5.31 -0.84
CA SER A 200 11.15 -6.77 -0.71
C SER A 200 9.69 -7.20 -0.66
N ILE A 201 9.36 -8.32 -1.29
CA ILE A 201 8.06 -8.98 -1.12
C ILE A 201 8.23 -10.14 -0.16
N LEU A 202 7.53 -10.05 0.98
CA LEU A 202 7.43 -11.12 1.96
C LEU A 202 6.21 -11.99 1.65
N ALA A 203 6.43 -13.29 1.45
CA ALA A 203 5.38 -14.29 1.47
C ALA A 203 5.17 -14.77 2.92
N LEU A 204 3.99 -14.49 3.46
CA LEU A 204 3.58 -14.83 4.81
C LEU A 204 2.63 -16.01 4.74
N ARG A 205 2.94 -17.08 5.48
CA ARG A 205 2.12 -18.29 5.60
C ARG A 205 1.97 -18.67 7.07
N HIS A 206 0.82 -19.22 7.47
CA HIS A 206 0.63 -19.70 8.83
C HIS A 206 1.77 -20.65 9.24
N ARG A 207 2.23 -20.54 10.47
CA ARG A 207 3.14 -21.51 11.08
C ARG A 207 2.35 -22.76 11.47
N GLU A 208 2.90 -23.94 11.17
CA GLU A 208 2.37 -25.23 11.64
C GLU A 208 2.47 -25.37 13.15
#